data_27aff6014b4aa5f29af230664b493853
#
_entry.id   27aff6014b4aa5f29af230664b493853
#
_cell.length_a   1.000
_cell.length_b   1.000
_cell.length_c   1.000
_cell.angle_alpha   90.00
_cell.angle_beta   90.00
_cell.angle_gamma   90.00
#
_symmetry.space_group_name_H-M   'P 1'
#
loop_
_entity.id
_entity.type
_entity.pdbx_description
1 polymer ?
#
loop_
_entity_poly.entity_id
_entity_poly.type
_entity_poly.pdbx_seq_one_letter_code
_entity_poly.pdbx_strand_id
1 'polypeptide(L)'
;MTYTYSSTVLAALLAGRRRISRVIVSEARPLLEGHTVAKQLAEAGLPVTLVVDAALGEHVRAADVVVVGADAVFEGTYFNKLGTRILQEQARAVRKPFYVLADTAKFVPPALATWMRVEDKPPAEVWKEAPRGVTVVNRYFEVIQLERFVTLLCERGMMPMGRLRAWVEHMPVARRWQENPSAGGSW
;
A
#
# COMPACT_ATOMS: atom_id res chain seq x y z
N MET A 1 -11.78 6.36 0.88
CA MET A 1 -11.62 4.89 0.90
C MET A 1 -10.17 4.54 1.12
N THR A 2 -9.87 3.48 1.87
CA THR A 2 -8.52 2.95 2.07
C THR A 2 -8.48 1.42 2.00
N TYR A 3 -7.28 0.85 1.96
CA TYR A 3 -7.01 -0.58 1.85
C TYR A 3 -5.86 -0.96 2.75
N THR A 4 -5.96 -2.10 3.45
CA THR A 4 -4.93 -2.62 4.35
C THR A 4 -4.50 -1.66 5.49
N TYR A 5 -3.66 -2.14 6.39
CA TYR A 5 -3.10 -1.31 7.47
C TYR A 5 -1.91 -0.48 6.95
N SER A 6 -1.96 0.81 7.23
CA SER A 6 -0.83 1.72 7.08
C SER A 6 -0.87 2.76 8.19
N SER A 7 0.16 2.81 9.02
CA SER A 7 0.26 3.79 10.11
C SER A 7 0.23 5.22 9.60
N THR A 8 0.85 5.49 8.45
CA THR A 8 0.88 6.81 7.80
C THR A 8 -0.52 7.22 7.35
N VAL A 9 -1.26 6.32 6.69
CA VAL A 9 -2.65 6.58 6.26
C VAL A 9 -3.56 6.76 7.46
N LEU A 10 -3.45 5.90 8.47
CA LEU A 10 -4.24 5.99 9.69
C LEU A 10 -4.02 7.33 10.41
N ALA A 11 -2.76 7.74 10.57
CA ALA A 11 -2.43 9.04 11.17
C ALA A 11 -3.03 10.20 10.38
N ALA A 12 -2.95 10.17 9.04
CA ALA A 12 -3.53 11.19 8.18
C ALA A 12 -5.07 11.25 8.30
N LEU A 13 -5.75 10.09 8.32
CA LEU A 13 -7.20 10.02 8.50
C LEU A 13 -7.64 10.54 9.87
N LEU A 14 -6.92 10.18 10.93
CA LEU A 14 -7.19 10.66 12.29
C LEU A 14 -6.97 12.17 12.42
N ALA A 15 -5.90 12.69 11.84
CA ALA A 15 -5.64 14.13 11.82
C ALA A 15 -6.73 14.91 11.06
N GLY A 16 -7.21 14.34 9.95
CA GLY A 16 -8.26 14.91 9.11
C GLY A 16 -9.70 14.63 9.57
N ARG A 17 -9.92 13.89 10.67
CA ARG A 17 -11.23 13.32 11.04
C ARG A 17 -12.41 14.27 11.05
N ARG A 18 -12.21 15.56 11.36
CA ARG A 18 -13.28 16.58 11.35
C ARG A 18 -13.81 16.91 9.97
N ARG A 19 -13.09 16.53 8.89
CA ARG A 19 -13.44 16.78 7.47
C ARG A 19 -13.85 15.50 6.74
N ILE A 20 -13.86 14.37 7.43
CA ILE A 20 -14.16 13.06 6.86
C ILE A 20 -15.54 12.64 7.39
N SER A 21 -16.49 12.46 6.49
CA SER A 21 -17.84 12.00 6.83
C SER A 21 -17.90 10.50 7.08
N ARG A 22 -17.10 9.72 6.36
CA ARG A 22 -17.03 8.25 6.45
C ARG A 22 -15.75 7.72 5.83
N VAL A 23 -15.26 6.61 6.36
CA VAL A 23 -14.15 5.85 5.75
C VAL A 23 -14.64 4.48 5.29
N ILE A 24 -14.38 4.12 4.05
CA ILE A 24 -14.58 2.76 3.55
C ILE A 24 -13.24 2.04 3.63
N VAL A 25 -13.21 0.90 4.31
CA VAL A 25 -12.01 0.09 4.54
C VAL A 25 -12.25 -1.31 4.01
N SER A 26 -11.31 -1.89 3.28
CA SER A 26 -11.35 -3.31 2.91
C SER A 26 -10.78 -4.19 4.02
N GLU A 27 -11.23 -5.44 4.10
CA GLU A 27 -10.76 -6.39 5.12
C GLU A 27 -9.28 -6.76 4.97
N ALA A 28 -8.73 -6.69 3.76
CA ALA A 28 -7.33 -6.99 3.42
C ALA A 28 -6.91 -8.43 3.78
N ARG A 29 -7.45 -9.41 3.04
CA ARG A 29 -7.05 -10.83 3.17
C ARG A 29 -5.56 -11.04 2.86
N PRO A 30 -4.89 -12.10 3.37
CA PRO A 30 -5.43 -13.11 4.30
C PRO A 30 -5.43 -12.67 5.77
N LEU A 31 -4.64 -11.66 6.17
CA LEU A 31 -4.39 -11.30 7.58
C LEU A 31 -5.46 -10.39 8.19
N LEU A 32 -6.45 -9.95 7.42
CA LEU A 32 -7.57 -9.11 7.87
C LEU A 32 -7.11 -7.79 8.53
N GLU A 33 -6.04 -7.20 8.02
CA GLU A 33 -5.43 -5.97 8.57
C GLU A 33 -6.40 -4.78 8.55
N GLY A 34 -7.37 -4.78 7.62
CA GLY A 34 -8.43 -3.78 7.55
C GLY A 34 -9.33 -3.73 8.78
N HIS A 35 -9.49 -4.85 9.50
CA HIS A 35 -10.24 -4.89 10.75
C HIS A 35 -9.59 -4.01 11.82
N THR A 36 -8.25 -4.04 11.91
CA THR A 36 -7.48 -3.19 12.83
C THR A 36 -7.69 -1.70 12.51
N VAL A 37 -7.62 -1.35 11.22
CA VAL A 37 -7.86 0.04 10.76
C VAL A 37 -9.29 0.47 11.08
N ALA A 38 -10.28 -0.37 10.75
CA ALA A 38 -11.69 -0.08 11.00
C ALA A 38 -11.97 0.16 12.48
N LYS A 39 -11.41 -0.69 13.36
CA LYS A 39 -11.52 -0.56 14.81
C LYS A 39 -10.96 0.79 15.30
N GLN A 40 -9.72 1.10 14.93
CA GLN A 40 -9.05 2.32 15.40
C GLN A 40 -9.73 3.60 14.90
N LEU A 41 -10.24 3.61 13.68
CA LEU A 41 -11.01 4.74 13.16
C LEU A 41 -12.36 4.90 13.87
N ALA A 42 -13.06 3.80 14.12
CA ALA A 42 -14.34 3.81 14.84
C ALA A 42 -14.17 4.27 16.31
N GLU A 43 -13.15 3.80 17.01
CA GLU A 43 -12.79 4.25 18.36
C GLU A 43 -12.47 5.75 18.40
N ALA A 44 -11.96 6.32 17.30
CA ALA A 44 -11.73 7.76 17.16
C ALA A 44 -12.98 8.55 16.74
N GLY A 45 -14.15 7.89 16.66
CA GLY A 45 -15.43 8.52 16.33
C GLY A 45 -15.70 8.73 14.84
N LEU A 46 -14.92 8.10 13.94
CA LEU A 46 -15.19 8.13 12.51
C LEU A 46 -16.17 7.04 12.11
N PRO A 47 -17.23 7.34 11.33
CA PRO A 47 -18.06 6.31 10.72
C PRO A 47 -17.24 5.47 9.73
N VAL A 48 -17.27 4.16 9.89
CA VAL A 48 -16.51 3.21 9.05
C VAL A 48 -17.46 2.22 8.39
N THR A 49 -17.22 1.94 7.11
CA THR A 49 -17.81 0.82 6.39
C THR A 49 -16.71 -0.17 6.06
N LEU A 50 -16.75 -1.35 6.66
CA LEU A 50 -15.84 -2.44 6.33
C LEU A 50 -16.44 -3.28 5.20
N VAL A 51 -15.63 -3.59 4.19
CA VAL A 51 -16.06 -4.38 3.03
C VAL A 51 -15.07 -5.52 2.76
N VAL A 52 -15.53 -6.58 2.10
CA VAL A 52 -14.66 -7.64 1.59
C VAL A 52 -13.83 -7.13 0.41
N ASP A 53 -12.65 -7.69 0.18
CA ASP A 53 -11.74 -7.23 -0.89
C ASP A 53 -12.39 -7.29 -2.29
N ALA A 54 -13.24 -8.28 -2.55
CA ALA A 54 -13.95 -8.42 -3.81
C ALA A 54 -14.95 -7.26 -4.10
N ALA A 55 -15.39 -6.53 -3.07
CA ALA A 55 -16.32 -5.40 -3.20
C ALA A 55 -15.62 -4.05 -3.46
N LEU A 56 -14.30 -4.01 -3.52
CA LEU A 56 -13.53 -2.78 -3.73
C LEU A 56 -14.02 -1.96 -4.93
N GLY A 57 -14.23 -2.61 -6.09
CA GLY A 57 -14.64 -1.96 -7.32
C GLY A 57 -16.00 -1.25 -7.24
N GLU A 58 -16.95 -1.83 -6.49
CA GLU A 58 -18.26 -1.20 -6.24
C GLU A 58 -18.10 0.06 -5.39
N HIS A 59 -17.35 -0.04 -4.30
CA HIS A 59 -17.26 1.02 -3.31
C HIS A 59 -16.34 2.18 -3.71
N VAL A 60 -15.39 1.98 -4.63
CA VAL A 60 -14.56 3.08 -5.18
C VAL A 60 -15.43 4.18 -5.81
N ARG A 61 -16.53 3.82 -6.47
CA ARG A 61 -17.45 4.80 -7.09
C ARG A 61 -18.08 5.73 -6.05
N ALA A 62 -18.39 5.20 -4.87
CA ALA A 62 -19.01 5.95 -3.77
C ALA A 62 -18.01 6.77 -2.95
N ALA A 63 -16.72 6.56 -3.13
CA ALA A 63 -15.67 7.32 -2.45
C ALA A 63 -15.35 8.62 -3.19
N ASP A 64 -15.04 9.69 -2.45
CA ASP A 64 -14.55 10.93 -3.04
C ASP A 64 -13.07 10.82 -3.40
N VAL A 65 -12.32 10.03 -2.62
CA VAL A 65 -10.88 9.87 -2.73
C VAL A 65 -10.46 8.47 -2.27
N VAL A 66 -9.43 7.92 -2.90
CA VAL A 66 -8.74 6.71 -2.46
C VAL A 66 -7.38 7.10 -1.90
N VAL A 67 -7.05 6.57 -0.71
CA VAL A 67 -5.78 6.81 -0.02
C VAL A 67 -5.20 5.49 0.41
N VAL A 68 -3.99 5.19 0.00
CA VAL A 68 -3.26 3.97 0.39
C VAL A 68 -1.86 4.31 0.92
N GLY A 69 -1.26 3.40 1.66
CA GLY A 69 0.15 3.49 2.04
C GLY A 69 1.08 2.94 0.97
N ALA A 70 2.35 2.93 1.29
CA ALA A 70 3.36 2.13 0.61
C ALA A 70 4.35 1.57 1.63
N ASP A 71 4.84 0.36 1.39
CA ASP A 71 5.91 -0.26 2.18
C ASP A 71 7.29 0.15 1.65
N ALA A 72 7.40 0.37 0.34
CA ALA A 72 8.56 0.98 -0.30
C ALA A 72 8.15 1.78 -1.54
N VAL A 73 8.91 2.83 -1.85
CA VAL A 73 8.71 3.69 -3.02
C VAL A 73 10.01 3.75 -3.81
N PHE A 74 9.93 3.42 -5.08
CA PHE A 74 11.03 3.43 -6.05
C PHE A 74 10.80 4.51 -7.10
N GLU A 75 11.78 4.69 -7.96
CA GLU A 75 11.59 5.49 -9.15
C GLU A 75 10.52 4.86 -10.05
N GLY A 76 9.35 5.50 -10.12
CA GLY A 76 8.27 5.08 -11.00
C GLY A 76 7.36 3.95 -10.51
N THR A 77 7.67 3.32 -9.37
CA THR A 77 6.87 2.25 -8.80
C THR A 77 6.78 2.36 -7.27
N TYR A 78 5.84 1.65 -6.68
CA TYR A 78 5.78 1.46 -5.24
C TYR A 78 5.40 0.02 -4.90
N PHE A 79 5.78 -0.42 -3.71
CA PHE A 79 5.51 -1.73 -3.16
C PHE A 79 4.45 -1.61 -2.08
N ASN A 80 3.38 -2.36 -2.20
CA ASN A 80 2.29 -2.33 -1.23
C ASN A 80 1.51 -3.64 -1.26
N LYS A 81 0.55 -3.79 -0.34
CA LYS A 81 -0.34 -4.95 -0.21
C LYS A 81 -0.95 -5.36 -1.54
N LEU A 82 -0.94 -6.67 -1.80
CA LEU A 82 -1.59 -7.29 -2.96
C LEU A 82 -3.08 -6.89 -3.02
N GLY A 83 -3.53 -6.44 -4.18
CA GLY A 83 -4.87 -5.86 -4.40
C GLY A 83 -4.87 -4.33 -4.53
N THR A 84 -3.80 -3.66 -4.16
CA THR A 84 -3.65 -2.20 -4.31
C THR A 84 -3.68 -1.78 -5.78
N ARG A 85 -3.07 -2.58 -6.69
CA ARG A 85 -3.12 -2.31 -8.13
C ARG A 85 -4.54 -2.36 -8.67
N ILE A 86 -5.32 -3.35 -8.28
CA ILE A 86 -6.73 -3.46 -8.69
C ILE A 86 -7.50 -2.21 -8.21
N LEU A 87 -7.30 -1.78 -6.97
CA LEU A 87 -7.90 -0.58 -6.43
C LEU A 87 -7.49 0.68 -7.19
N GLN A 88 -6.20 0.81 -7.57
CA GLN A 88 -5.69 1.90 -8.38
C GLN A 88 -6.34 1.92 -9.78
N GLU A 89 -6.42 0.78 -10.45
CA GLU A 89 -7.06 0.66 -11.76
C GLU A 89 -8.55 1.00 -11.71
N GLN A 90 -9.25 0.56 -10.67
CA GLN A 90 -10.66 0.91 -10.47
C GLN A 90 -10.84 2.42 -10.23
N ALA A 91 -9.99 3.04 -9.41
CA ALA A 91 -10.03 4.47 -9.19
C ALA A 91 -9.79 5.25 -10.49
N ARG A 92 -8.84 4.81 -11.31
CA ARG A 92 -8.58 5.37 -12.64
C ARG A 92 -9.81 5.27 -13.56
N ALA A 93 -10.42 4.09 -13.64
CA ALA A 93 -11.57 3.82 -14.49
C ALA A 93 -12.77 4.72 -14.17
N VAL A 94 -12.96 5.07 -12.89
CA VAL A 94 -14.05 5.95 -12.43
C VAL A 94 -13.58 7.38 -12.13
N ARG A 95 -12.35 7.74 -12.52
CA ARG A 95 -11.75 9.07 -12.38
C ARG A 95 -11.74 9.61 -10.95
N LYS A 96 -11.49 8.74 -9.96
CA LYS A 96 -11.33 9.16 -8.56
C LYS A 96 -9.88 9.51 -8.27
N PRO A 97 -9.63 10.57 -7.49
CA PRO A 97 -8.28 10.88 -7.02
C PRO A 97 -7.69 9.71 -6.22
N PHE A 98 -6.43 9.38 -6.50
CA PHE A 98 -5.70 8.30 -5.85
C PHE A 98 -4.41 8.84 -5.24
N TYR A 99 -4.27 8.69 -3.93
CA TYR A 99 -3.12 9.15 -3.18
C TYR A 99 -2.36 7.97 -2.58
N VAL A 100 -1.04 8.01 -2.72
CA VAL A 100 -0.10 7.13 -2.02
C VAL A 100 0.60 7.96 -0.95
N LEU A 101 0.49 7.55 0.31
CA LEU A 101 1.11 8.20 1.45
C LEU A 101 2.29 7.35 1.93
N ALA A 102 3.48 7.92 1.89
CA ALA A 102 4.70 7.27 2.37
C ALA A 102 5.65 8.34 2.92
N ASP A 103 6.22 8.11 4.10
CA ASP A 103 7.33 8.95 4.55
C ASP A 103 8.60 8.67 3.73
N THR A 104 9.54 9.63 3.74
CA THR A 104 10.76 9.52 2.93
C THR A 104 11.69 8.39 3.36
N ALA A 105 11.51 7.80 4.55
CA ALA A 105 12.27 6.62 4.99
C ALA A 105 11.89 5.36 4.19
N LYS A 106 10.74 5.37 3.51
CA LYS A 106 10.30 4.29 2.60
C LYS A 106 10.78 4.46 1.17
N PHE A 107 11.47 5.55 0.86
CA PHE A 107 12.03 5.76 -0.47
C PHE A 107 13.30 4.92 -0.62
N VAL A 108 13.35 4.13 -1.68
CA VAL A 108 14.41 3.13 -1.91
C VAL A 108 15.27 3.56 -3.08
N PRO A 109 16.59 3.73 -2.87
CA PRO A 109 17.52 4.04 -3.95
C PRO A 109 17.62 2.88 -4.95
N PRO A 110 17.89 3.16 -6.25
CA PRO A 110 17.95 2.15 -7.31
C PRO A 110 18.86 0.96 -6.98
N ALA A 111 19.98 1.20 -6.30
CA ALA A 111 20.92 0.16 -5.89
C ALA A 111 20.31 -0.89 -4.96
N LEU A 112 19.23 -0.58 -4.25
CA LEU A 112 18.55 -1.50 -3.35
C LEU A 112 17.23 -2.05 -3.91
N ALA A 113 16.81 -1.62 -5.10
CA ALA A 113 15.55 -2.06 -5.71
C ALA A 113 15.48 -3.59 -5.93
N THR A 114 16.62 -4.24 -6.22
CA THR A 114 16.72 -5.69 -6.43
C THR A 114 16.49 -6.50 -5.15
N TRP A 115 16.53 -5.86 -3.98
CA TRP A 115 16.32 -6.53 -2.69
C TRP A 115 14.84 -6.70 -2.37
N MET A 116 14.00 -5.87 -2.94
CA MET A 116 12.56 -5.95 -2.75
C MET A 116 11.98 -7.01 -3.67
N ARG A 117 11.64 -8.16 -3.10
CA ARG A 117 11.06 -9.28 -3.83
C ARG A 117 9.65 -9.58 -3.32
N VAL A 118 8.77 -9.96 -4.24
CA VAL A 118 7.48 -10.51 -3.88
C VAL A 118 7.71 -11.97 -3.49
N GLU A 119 7.54 -12.27 -2.22
CA GLU A 119 7.72 -13.60 -1.65
C GLU A 119 6.38 -14.33 -1.50
N ASP A 120 6.40 -15.63 -1.69
CA ASP A 120 5.29 -16.49 -1.31
C ASP A 120 5.24 -16.63 0.22
N LYS A 121 4.03 -16.62 0.77
CA LYS A 121 3.75 -16.70 2.20
C LYS A 121 3.04 -18.03 2.52
N PRO A 122 2.92 -18.41 3.82
CA PRO A 122 2.32 -19.69 4.20
C PRO A 122 0.93 -19.88 3.58
N PRO A 123 0.72 -20.94 2.78
CA PRO A 123 -0.57 -21.21 2.14
C PRO A 123 -1.72 -21.39 3.13
N ALA A 124 -1.41 -21.88 4.33
CA ALA A 124 -2.39 -22.14 5.39
C ALA A 124 -3.12 -20.87 5.88
N GLU A 125 -2.57 -19.69 5.66
CA GLU A 125 -3.24 -18.41 5.98
C GLU A 125 -4.41 -18.12 5.04
N VAL A 126 -4.37 -18.67 3.83
CA VAL A 126 -5.46 -18.57 2.85
C VAL A 126 -6.44 -19.72 3.05
N TRP A 127 -5.93 -20.93 3.13
CA TRP A 127 -6.73 -22.13 3.34
C TRP A 127 -5.93 -23.20 4.11
N LYS A 128 -6.25 -23.38 5.39
CA LYS A 128 -5.52 -24.25 6.32
C LYS A 128 -5.56 -25.73 5.93
N GLU A 129 -6.69 -26.20 5.43
CA GLU A 129 -6.95 -27.60 5.12
C GLU A 129 -7.24 -27.82 3.63
N ALA A 130 -6.36 -27.27 2.77
CA ALA A 130 -6.49 -27.45 1.34
C ALA A 130 -6.34 -28.95 0.97
N PRO A 131 -7.27 -29.52 0.19
CA PRO A 131 -7.20 -30.92 -0.17
C PRO A 131 -6.08 -31.19 -1.18
N ARG A 132 -5.68 -32.46 -1.29
CA ARG A 132 -4.69 -32.89 -2.29
C ARG A 132 -5.13 -32.50 -3.70
N GLY A 133 -4.20 -31.92 -4.48
CA GLY A 133 -4.47 -31.46 -5.85
C GLY A 133 -4.90 -29.99 -5.93
N VAL A 134 -5.05 -29.27 -4.80
CA VAL A 134 -5.23 -27.82 -4.78
C VAL A 134 -3.91 -27.12 -4.46
N THR A 135 -3.47 -26.23 -5.34
CA THR A 135 -2.33 -25.34 -5.08
C THR A 135 -2.86 -24.02 -4.51
N VAL A 136 -2.45 -23.68 -3.29
CA VAL A 136 -2.79 -22.40 -2.65
C VAL A 136 -1.62 -21.45 -2.82
N VAL A 137 -1.85 -20.32 -3.48
CA VAL A 137 -0.87 -19.25 -3.64
C VAL A 137 -1.20 -18.14 -2.65
N ASN A 138 -0.22 -17.74 -1.85
CA ASN A 138 -0.35 -16.64 -0.89
C ASN A 138 0.79 -15.66 -1.08
N ARG A 139 0.45 -14.39 -1.33
CA ARG A 139 1.38 -13.28 -1.43
C ARG A 139 0.79 -12.07 -0.71
N TYR A 140 1.64 -11.36 0.04
CA TYR A 140 1.17 -10.18 0.76
C TYR A 140 1.29 -8.91 -0.06
N PHE A 141 2.27 -8.84 -0.95
CA PHE A 141 2.69 -7.61 -1.60
C PHE A 141 2.74 -7.73 -3.11
N GLU A 142 2.72 -6.59 -3.78
CA GLU A 142 2.92 -6.44 -5.21
C GLU A 142 3.65 -5.13 -5.53
N VAL A 143 4.27 -5.09 -6.72
CA VAL A 143 4.88 -3.88 -7.28
C VAL A 143 3.85 -3.20 -8.17
N ILE A 144 3.61 -1.90 -7.95
CA ILE A 144 2.58 -1.12 -8.63
C ILE A 144 3.23 0.09 -9.30
N GLN A 145 2.78 0.45 -10.50
CA GLN A 145 3.24 1.65 -11.21
C GLN A 145 2.68 2.92 -10.58
N LEU A 146 3.55 3.91 -10.35
CA LEU A 146 3.15 5.27 -10.03
C LEU A 146 2.69 5.98 -11.31
N GLU A 147 1.44 5.73 -11.70
CA GLU A 147 0.85 6.35 -12.88
C GLU A 147 0.65 7.87 -12.70
N ARG A 148 0.53 8.61 -13.80
CA ARG A 148 0.43 10.09 -13.77
C ARG A 148 -0.75 10.63 -12.97
N PHE A 149 -1.83 9.88 -12.81
CA PHE A 149 -2.99 10.30 -12.02
C PHE A 149 -2.81 10.03 -10.52
N VAL A 150 -1.82 9.23 -10.13
CA VAL A 150 -1.48 8.93 -8.73
C VAL A 150 -0.68 10.08 -8.15
N THR A 151 -1.10 10.54 -6.99
CA THR A 151 -0.37 11.57 -6.25
C THR A 151 0.37 10.95 -5.08
N LEU A 152 1.70 11.01 -5.12
CA LEU A 152 2.55 10.61 -3.98
C LEU A 152 2.67 11.78 -3.00
N LEU A 153 2.36 11.52 -1.73
CA LEU A 153 2.47 12.46 -0.62
C LEU A 153 3.42 11.92 0.45
N CYS A 154 4.26 12.77 0.97
CA CYS A 154 5.13 12.47 2.10
C CYS A 154 5.10 13.63 3.12
N GLU A 155 5.89 13.55 4.19
CA GLU A 155 6.01 14.59 5.22
C GLU A 155 6.53 15.94 4.66
N ARG A 156 7.07 15.92 3.43
CA ARG A 156 7.53 17.11 2.71
C ARG A 156 6.50 17.64 1.70
N GLY A 157 5.27 17.13 1.75
CA GLY A 157 4.18 17.47 0.84
C GLY A 157 4.16 16.58 -0.40
N MET A 158 3.61 17.11 -1.49
CA MET A 158 3.53 16.41 -2.78
C MET A 158 4.93 16.12 -3.34
N MET A 159 5.13 14.87 -3.79
CA MET A 159 6.39 14.39 -4.36
C MET A 159 6.20 14.08 -5.86
N PRO A 160 6.42 15.04 -6.76
CA PRO A 160 6.39 14.80 -8.20
C PRO A 160 7.49 13.83 -8.63
N MET A 161 7.26 13.05 -9.70
CA MET A 161 8.19 12.02 -10.18
C MET A 161 9.62 12.51 -10.41
N GLY A 162 9.81 13.70 -11.00
CA GLY A 162 11.16 14.27 -11.19
C GLY A 162 11.89 14.55 -9.87
N ARG A 163 11.13 14.98 -8.84
CA ARG A 163 11.69 15.23 -7.50
C ARG A 163 11.97 13.90 -6.78
N LEU A 164 11.09 12.90 -6.93
CA LEU A 164 11.30 11.55 -6.40
C LEU A 164 12.58 10.93 -6.99
N ARG A 165 12.74 10.98 -8.32
CA ARG A 165 13.95 10.50 -9.01
C ARG A 165 15.22 11.15 -8.44
N ALA A 166 15.28 12.47 -8.42
CA ALA A 166 16.43 13.18 -7.86
C ALA A 166 16.69 12.82 -6.39
N TRP A 167 15.62 12.58 -5.62
CA TRP A 167 15.75 12.18 -4.22
C TRP A 167 16.40 10.81 -4.06
N VAL A 168 15.87 9.78 -4.74
CA VAL A 168 16.35 8.39 -4.60
C VAL A 168 17.74 8.17 -5.23
N GLU A 169 18.06 8.89 -6.31
CA GLU A 169 19.38 8.84 -6.94
C GLU A 169 20.50 9.38 -6.04
N HIS A 170 20.19 10.37 -5.20
CA HIS A 170 21.18 11.00 -4.31
C HIS A 170 21.12 10.43 -2.88
N MET A 171 20.31 9.39 -2.62
CA MET A 171 20.28 8.76 -1.31
C MET A 171 21.59 8.01 -1.03
N PRO A 172 22.21 8.25 0.14
CA PRO A 172 23.42 7.52 0.52
C PRO A 172 23.09 6.04 0.77
N VAL A 173 23.83 5.15 0.11
CA VAL A 173 23.75 3.71 0.33
C VAL A 173 25.06 3.23 0.93
N ALA A 174 24.98 2.55 2.06
CA ALA A 174 26.18 2.02 2.72
C ALA A 174 26.91 1.04 1.77
N ARG A 175 28.25 1.12 1.73
CA ARG A 175 29.10 0.40 0.78
C ARG A 175 28.86 -1.12 0.78
N ARG A 176 28.65 -1.72 1.96
CA ARG A 176 28.31 -3.14 2.14
C ARG A 176 27.07 -3.60 1.35
N TRP A 177 26.11 -2.69 1.11
CA TRP A 177 24.89 -2.97 0.39
C TRP A 177 25.03 -2.79 -1.13
N GLN A 178 26.06 -2.05 -1.57
CA GLN A 178 26.39 -1.90 -2.97
C GLN A 178 27.20 -3.09 -3.50
N GLU A 179 28.06 -3.69 -2.65
CA GLU A 179 29.01 -4.73 -3.03
C GLU A 179 28.45 -6.15 -2.94
N ASN A 180 27.38 -6.38 -2.17
CA ASN A 180 26.81 -7.73 -2.02
C ASN A 180 25.27 -7.73 -2.02
N PRO A 181 24.63 -7.62 -3.18
CA PRO A 181 23.16 -7.66 -3.28
C PRO A 181 22.53 -8.99 -2.87
N SER A 182 23.32 -10.05 -2.64
CA SER A 182 22.84 -11.37 -2.21
C SER A 182 22.87 -11.59 -0.70
N ALA A 183 23.43 -10.68 0.10
CA ALA A 183 23.60 -10.85 1.55
C ALA A 183 22.35 -10.45 2.38
N GLY A 184 21.22 -10.14 1.74
CA GLY A 184 19.97 -9.82 2.41
C GLY A 184 19.26 -11.07 2.90
N GLY A 185 19.20 -11.19 4.23
CA GLY A 185 18.34 -12.17 4.87
C GLY A 185 16.86 -11.89 4.56
N SER A 186 16.04 -12.92 4.63
CA SER A 186 14.58 -12.82 4.59
C SER A 186 14.09 -11.86 5.69
N TRP A 187 13.27 -10.90 5.32
CA TRP A 187 12.52 -10.02 6.22
C TRP A 187 11.18 -10.64 6.58
#